data_ce74b4c7a2c1f2b07e7b74435d2f7305
#
_entry.id   ce74b4c7a2c1f2b07e7b74435d2f7305
#
_cell.length_a   1.000
_cell.length_b   1.000
_cell.length_c   1.000
_cell.angle_alpha   90.00
_cell.angle_beta   90.00
_cell.angle_gamma   90.00
#
_symmetry.space_group_name_H-M   'P 1'
#
loop_
_entity.id
_entity.type
_entity.pdbx_description
1 polymer ?
#
loop_
_entity_poly.entity_id
_entity_poly.type
_entity_poly.pdbx_seq_one_letter_code
_entity_poly.pdbx_strand_id
1 'polypeptide(L)'
;MVCRMLKGLLVDFAGVLTDPDAGRLYDYLASARERGVRTALLSNAPRASDEVKNTMSGFFDALVFSGEVGVAKPDPAVYLIAAERLGLPATRCAFVDDSATNVRGAVEAGMVGVHHRSVSETLDELAVLFPDG
;
A
#
# COMPACT_ATOMS: atom_id res chain seq x y z
N MET A 1 2.57 -12.67 -24.90
CA MET A 1 2.97 -11.92 -23.69
C MET A 1 1.89 -12.05 -22.63
N VAL A 2 2.28 -12.38 -21.42
CA VAL A 2 1.32 -12.51 -20.32
C VAL A 2 1.31 -11.20 -19.55
N CYS A 3 0.13 -10.60 -19.46
CA CYS A 3 -0.08 -9.41 -18.65
C CYS A 3 -0.29 -9.85 -17.20
N ARG A 4 0.64 -9.48 -16.32
CA ARG A 4 0.50 -9.81 -14.91
C ARG A 4 -0.48 -8.86 -14.26
N MET A 5 -1.56 -9.40 -13.72
CA MET A 5 -2.50 -8.61 -12.93
C MET A 5 -1.91 -8.31 -11.56
N LEU A 6 -2.05 -7.08 -11.11
CA LEU A 6 -1.67 -6.71 -9.75
C LEU A 6 -2.66 -7.36 -8.77
N LYS A 7 -2.13 -7.81 -7.64
CA LYS A 7 -2.91 -8.46 -6.59
C LYS A 7 -2.64 -7.86 -5.23
N GLY A 8 -1.58 -7.08 -5.09
CA GLY A 8 -1.18 -6.46 -3.83
C GLY A 8 -1.24 -4.94 -3.91
N LEU A 9 -1.81 -4.33 -2.89
CA LEU A 9 -1.87 -2.89 -2.76
C LEU A 9 -1.28 -2.48 -1.42
N LEU A 10 -0.20 -1.72 -1.45
CA LEU A 10 0.46 -1.16 -0.28
C LEU A 10 0.15 0.32 -0.20
N VAL A 11 -0.18 0.81 0.99
CA VAL A 11 -0.57 2.21 1.19
C VAL A 11 0.19 2.79 2.37
N ASP A 12 0.69 4.02 2.22
CA ASP A 12 1.27 4.80 3.31
C ASP A 12 0.16 5.36 4.20
N PHE A 13 0.48 5.64 5.45
CA PHE A 13 -0.48 6.24 6.40
C PHE A 13 -0.47 7.76 6.31
N ALA A 14 0.63 8.40 6.71
CA ALA A 14 0.71 9.87 6.76
C ALA A 14 0.69 10.47 5.36
N GLY A 15 -0.20 11.40 5.12
CA GLY A 15 -0.35 12.08 3.83
C GLY A 15 -1.24 11.35 2.82
N VAL A 16 -1.62 10.11 3.09
CA VAL A 16 -2.54 9.33 2.25
C VAL A 16 -3.80 9.00 3.03
N LEU A 17 -3.68 8.20 4.09
CA LEU A 17 -4.82 7.83 4.92
C LEU A 17 -5.20 8.91 5.93
N THR A 18 -4.39 9.95 6.07
CA THR A 18 -4.71 11.13 6.86
C THR A 18 -5.27 12.27 6.02
N ASP A 19 -5.46 12.06 4.71
CA ASP A 19 -6.12 13.00 3.82
C ASP A 19 -7.56 13.23 4.30
N PRO A 20 -8.10 14.47 4.26
CA PRO A 20 -9.48 14.73 4.66
C PRO A 20 -10.52 13.89 3.94
N ASP A 21 -10.23 13.45 2.71
CA ASP A 21 -11.11 12.60 1.92
C ASP A 21 -10.76 11.10 2.03
N ALA A 22 -9.93 10.72 3.01
CA ALA A 22 -9.44 9.35 3.14
C ALA A 22 -10.56 8.30 3.34
N GLY A 23 -11.74 8.72 3.79
CA GLY A 23 -12.89 7.79 3.89
C GLY A 23 -13.14 7.04 2.60
N ARG A 24 -12.98 7.68 1.45
CA ARG A 24 -13.13 7.04 0.14
C ARG A 24 -12.05 5.99 -0.13
N LEU A 25 -10.83 6.22 0.39
CA LEU A 25 -9.75 5.25 0.28
C LEU A 25 -10.01 4.04 1.16
N TYR A 26 -10.51 4.24 2.38
CA TYR A 26 -10.87 3.12 3.26
C TYR A 26 -11.99 2.27 2.64
N ASP A 27 -12.99 2.91 2.04
CA ASP A 27 -14.07 2.20 1.34
C ASP A 27 -13.48 1.40 0.17
N TYR A 28 -12.55 1.98 -0.58
CA TYR A 28 -11.89 1.30 -1.67
C TYR A 28 -11.12 0.07 -1.19
N LEU A 29 -10.36 0.21 -0.08
CA LEU A 29 -9.58 -0.88 0.48
C LEU A 29 -10.48 -2.05 0.87
N ALA A 30 -11.59 -1.77 1.55
CA ALA A 30 -12.53 -2.80 1.94
C ALA A 30 -13.11 -3.53 0.71
N SER A 31 -13.51 -2.76 -0.30
CA SER A 31 -14.03 -3.31 -1.55
C SER A 31 -12.99 -4.14 -2.30
N ALA A 32 -11.76 -3.65 -2.37
CA ALA A 32 -10.67 -4.35 -3.05
C ALA A 32 -10.38 -5.70 -2.38
N ARG A 33 -10.38 -5.76 -1.05
CA ARG A 33 -10.19 -7.00 -0.33
C ARG A 33 -11.29 -8.02 -0.66
N GLU A 34 -12.53 -7.57 -0.76
CA GLU A 34 -13.65 -8.44 -1.14
C GLU A 34 -13.46 -9.03 -2.53
N ARG A 35 -12.75 -8.33 -3.41
CA ARG A 35 -12.45 -8.79 -4.77
C ARG A 35 -11.16 -9.61 -4.85
N GLY A 36 -10.51 -9.88 -3.71
CA GLY A 36 -9.31 -10.70 -3.64
C GLY A 36 -8.00 -9.94 -3.73
N VAL A 37 -8.02 -8.61 -3.69
CA VAL A 37 -6.78 -7.81 -3.59
C VAL A 37 -6.26 -7.91 -2.16
N ARG A 38 -4.97 -8.20 -2.02
CA ARG A 38 -4.30 -8.24 -0.73
C ARG A 38 -3.75 -6.87 -0.41
N THR A 39 -3.98 -6.39 0.80
CA THR A 39 -3.63 -5.01 1.17
C THR A 39 -2.66 -4.98 2.34
N ALA A 40 -1.72 -4.02 2.30
CA ALA A 40 -0.76 -3.80 3.38
C ALA A 40 -0.62 -2.31 3.68
N LEU A 41 -0.51 -2.00 4.96
CA LEU A 41 -0.11 -0.67 5.40
C LEU A 41 1.41 -0.67 5.55
N LEU A 42 2.08 0.30 4.94
CA LEU A 42 3.53 0.46 5.04
C LEU A 42 3.85 1.86 5.53
N SER A 43 4.22 1.97 6.80
CA SER A 43 4.42 3.26 7.47
C SER A 43 5.81 3.38 8.07
N ASN A 44 6.44 4.56 7.87
CA ASN A 44 7.68 4.91 8.56
C ASN A 44 7.33 5.43 9.96
N ALA A 45 7.10 4.51 10.87
CA ALA A 45 6.77 4.81 12.25
C ALA A 45 7.48 3.81 13.17
N PRO A 46 7.79 4.19 14.43
CA PRO A 46 8.47 3.27 15.34
C PRO A 46 7.66 2.01 15.58
N ARG A 47 6.38 2.17 15.84
CA ARG A 47 5.39 1.09 15.97
C ARG A 47 4.02 1.73 16.20
N ALA A 48 2.98 0.97 16.01
CA ALA A 48 1.63 1.42 16.30
C ALA A 48 1.15 0.83 17.62
N SER A 49 0.23 1.53 18.29
CA SER A 49 -0.47 1.01 19.46
C SER A 49 -1.38 -0.16 19.06
N ASP A 50 -1.77 -0.96 20.03
CA ASP A 50 -2.71 -2.07 19.77
C ASP A 50 -4.04 -1.56 19.22
N GLU A 51 -4.49 -0.38 19.69
CA GLU A 51 -5.72 0.23 19.20
C GLU A 51 -5.63 0.55 17.71
N VAL A 52 -4.53 1.16 17.27
CA VAL A 52 -4.31 1.47 15.86
C VAL A 52 -4.23 0.19 15.04
N LYS A 53 -3.51 -0.82 15.53
CA LYS A 53 -3.39 -2.11 14.84
C LYS A 53 -4.76 -2.78 14.69
N ASN A 54 -5.58 -2.76 15.74
CA ASN A 54 -6.91 -3.35 15.68
C ASN A 54 -7.81 -2.63 14.67
N THR A 55 -7.74 -1.30 14.63
CA THR A 55 -8.52 -0.51 13.67
C THR A 55 -8.06 -0.80 12.24
N MET A 56 -6.76 -0.81 12.00
CA MET A 56 -6.20 -0.98 10.67
C MET A 56 -6.36 -2.42 10.15
N SER A 57 -6.39 -3.42 11.02
CA SER A 57 -6.54 -4.81 10.60
C SER A 57 -7.86 -5.09 9.89
N GLY A 58 -8.85 -4.23 10.02
CA GLY A 58 -10.10 -4.31 9.26
C GLY A 58 -9.94 -3.97 7.77
N PHE A 59 -8.88 -3.25 7.43
CA PHE A 59 -8.63 -2.78 6.06
C PHE A 59 -7.41 -3.41 5.42
N PHE A 60 -6.52 -4.00 6.21
CA PHE A 60 -5.23 -4.50 5.73
C PHE A 60 -4.98 -5.93 6.16
N ASP A 61 -4.43 -6.72 5.24
CA ASP A 61 -3.99 -8.08 5.52
C ASP A 61 -2.66 -8.11 6.27
N ALA A 62 -1.84 -7.07 6.10
CA ALA A 62 -0.55 -6.93 6.78
C ALA A 62 -0.32 -5.47 7.18
N LEU A 63 0.34 -5.29 8.32
CA LEU A 63 0.74 -3.97 8.82
C LEU A 63 2.25 -3.98 8.98
N VAL A 64 2.95 -3.08 8.27
CA VAL A 64 4.40 -3.00 8.30
C VAL A 64 4.83 -1.62 8.79
N PHE A 65 5.52 -1.59 9.93
CA PHE A 65 6.05 -0.38 10.54
C PHE A 65 7.57 -0.44 10.56
N SER A 66 8.23 0.61 10.07
CA SER A 66 9.69 0.63 9.94
C SER A 66 10.41 0.30 11.24
N GLY A 67 9.91 0.79 12.37
CA GLY A 67 10.52 0.53 13.68
C GLY A 67 10.39 -0.92 14.14
N GLU A 68 9.45 -1.67 13.59
CA GLU A 68 9.26 -3.08 13.93
C GLU A 68 10.07 -4.02 13.03
N VAL A 69 10.30 -3.63 11.76
CA VAL A 69 11.01 -4.49 10.81
C VAL A 69 12.47 -4.10 10.62
N GLY A 70 12.89 -2.94 11.14
CA GLY A 70 14.29 -2.54 11.13
C GLY A 70 14.77 -1.86 9.84
N VAL A 71 13.90 -1.64 8.88
CA VAL A 71 14.20 -0.90 7.64
C VAL A 71 13.03 0.02 7.32
N ALA A 72 13.33 1.14 6.66
CA ALA A 72 12.35 2.18 6.38
C ALA A 72 12.33 2.53 4.89
N LYS A 73 11.19 3.08 4.43
CA LYS A 73 11.13 3.67 3.10
C LYS A 73 12.16 4.80 3.00
N PRO A 74 12.86 4.98 1.89
CA PRO A 74 12.69 4.31 0.61
C PRO A 74 13.63 3.12 0.38
N ASP A 75 14.16 2.48 1.41
CA ASP A 75 15.01 1.30 1.24
C ASP A 75 14.21 0.19 0.56
N PRO A 76 14.71 -0.39 -0.56
CA PRO A 76 13.99 -1.46 -1.26
C PRO A 76 13.59 -2.63 -0.37
N ALA A 77 14.38 -2.93 0.67
CA ALA A 77 14.13 -4.08 1.54
C ALA A 77 12.75 -4.00 2.23
N VAL A 78 12.29 -2.81 2.61
CA VAL A 78 11.02 -2.70 3.33
C VAL A 78 9.84 -3.04 2.43
N TYR A 79 9.91 -2.69 1.15
CA TYR A 79 8.84 -3.04 0.18
C TYR A 79 8.81 -4.54 -0.07
N LEU A 80 9.97 -5.17 -0.14
CA LEU A 80 10.07 -6.62 -0.32
C LEU A 80 9.52 -7.38 0.88
N ILE A 81 9.77 -6.88 2.09
CA ILE A 81 9.20 -7.45 3.31
C ILE A 81 7.66 -7.38 3.25
N ALA A 82 7.12 -6.23 2.86
CA ALA A 82 5.68 -6.05 2.77
C ALA A 82 5.05 -6.99 1.72
N ALA A 83 5.66 -7.10 0.55
CA ALA A 83 5.19 -8.01 -0.49
C ALA A 83 5.24 -9.46 -0.02
N GLU A 84 6.31 -9.86 0.66
CA GLU A 84 6.45 -11.20 1.20
C GLU A 84 5.33 -11.52 2.20
N ARG A 85 4.99 -10.57 3.06
CA ARG A 85 3.88 -10.74 4.02
C ARG A 85 2.53 -10.91 3.33
N LEU A 86 2.38 -10.37 2.13
CA LEU A 86 1.18 -10.58 1.32
C LEU A 86 1.26 -11.89 0.51
N GLY A 87 2.40 -12.55 0.52
CA GLY A 87 2.61 -13.76 -0.28
C GLY A 87 2.70 -13.50 -1.76
N LEU A 88 3.16 -12.31 -2.16
CA LEU A 88 3.20 -11.87 -3.55
C LEU A 88 4.61 -11.40 -3.93
N PRO A 89 5.01 -11.57 -5.19
CA PRO A 89 6.22 -10.89 -5.67
C PRO A 89 5.96 -9.39 -5.80
N ALA A 90 7.01 -8.58 -5.65
CA ALA A 90 6.89 -7.12 -5.76
C ALA A 90 6.29 -6.71 -7.10
N THR A 91 6.57 -7.44 -8.17
CA THR A 91 6.06 -7.14 -9.51
C THR A 91 4.54 -7.24 -9.63
N ARG A 92 3.86 -7.80 -8.63
CA ARG A 92 2.40 -7.88 -8.58
C ARG A 92 1.79 -6.94 -7.56
N CYS A 93 2.58 -5.99 -7.07
CA CYS A 93 2.14 -5.04 -6.05
C CYS A 93 2.24 -3.61 -6.57
N ALA A 94 1.34 -2.75 -6.08
CA ALA A 94 1.41 -1.30 -6.24
C ALA A 94 1.59 -0.66 -4.87
N PHE A 95 2.27 0.48 -4.84
CA PHE A 95 2.48 1.24 -3.61
C PHE A 95 2.03 2.68 -3.78
N VAL A 96 1.21 3.16 -2.86
CA VAL A 96 0.66 4.52 -2.85
C VAL A 96 1.30 5.33 -1.72
N ASP A 97 1.92 6.46 -2.05
CA ASP A 97 2.55 7.36 -1.08
C ASP A 97 2.51 8.78 -1.63
N ASP A 98 2.45 9.77 -0.75
CA ASP A 98 2.53 11.18 -1.14
C ASP A 98 3.97 11.66 -1.34
N SER A 99 4.96 10.87 -0.95
CA SER A 99 6.37 11.16 -1.12
C SER A 99 6.90 10.56 -2.42
N ALA A 100 7.35 11.42 -3.34
CA ALA A 100 7.95 10.98 -4.61
C ALA A 100 9.17 10.10 -4.36
N THR A 101 9.96 10.39 -3.33
CA THR A 101 11.14 9.59 -2.95
C THR A 101 10.73 8.17 -2.56
N ASN A 102 9.68 8.05 -1.76
CA ASN A 102 9.18 6.75 -1.32
C ASN A 102 8.57 5.95 -2.48
N VAL A 103 7.84 6.62 -3.37
CA VAL A 103 7.29 5.98 -4.58
C VAL A 103 8.42 5.44 -5.45
N ARG A 104 9.50 6.22 -5.61
CA ARG A 104 10.65 5.80 -6.39
C ARG A 104 11.33 4.57 -5.79
N GLY A 105 11.43 4.52 -4.46
CA GLY A 105 11.96 3.34 -3.77
C GLY A 105 11.15 2.08 -4.06
N ALA A 106 9.83 2.20 -4.13
CA ALA A 106 8.95 1.08 -4.48
C ALA A 106 9.20 0.61 -5.91
N VAL A 107 9.35 1.54 -6.84
CA VAL A 107 9.65 1.22 -8.26
C VAL A 107 10.99 0.49 -8.36
N GLU A 108 12.00 0.92 -7.61
CA GLU A 108 13.30 0.24 -7.58
C GLU A 108 13.18 -1.17 -7.02
N ALA A 109 12.23 -1.42 -6.13
CA ALA A 109 11.97 -2.77 -5.60
C ALA A 109 11.16 -3.64 -6.56
N GLY A 110 10.67 -3.08 -7.66
CA GLY A 110 9.90 -3.81 -8.67
C GLY A 110 8.41 -3.58 -8.64
N MET A 111 7.93 -2.69 -7.77
CA MET A 111 6.50 -2.39 -7.65
C MET A 111 6.07 -1.33 -8.64
N VAL A 112 4.74 -1.24 -8.89
CA VAL A 112 4.15 -0.09 -9.56
C VAL A 112 4.00 1.02 -8.53
N GLY A 113 4.49 2.21 -8.84
CA GLY A 113 4.39 3.36 -7.94
C GLY A 113 3.20 4.25 -8.28
N VAL A 114 2.45 4.66 -7.26
CA VAL A 114 1.35 5.62 -7.39
C VAL A 114 1.66 6.80 -6.48
N HIS A 115 1.90 7.96 -7.07
CA HIS A 115 2.17 9.17 -6.31
C HIS A 115 0.85 9.83 -5.92
N HIS A 116 0.53 9.78 -4.64
CA HIS A 116 -0.71 10.34 -4.13
C HIS A 116 -0.65 11.86 -4.10
N ARG A 117 -1.53 12.51 -4.83
CA ARG A 117 -1.69 13.98 -4.85
C ARG A 117 -3.06 14.37 -4.33
N SER A 118 -4.08 13.59 -4.69
CA SER A 118 -5.43 13.73 -4.17
C SER A 118 -6.09 12.36 -4.15
N VAL A 119 -7.11 12.22 -3.33
CA VAL A 119 -7.86 10.96 -3.24
C VAL A 119 -8.49 10.62 -4.58
N SER A 120 -9.08 11.61 -5.26
CA SER A 120 -9.71 11.37 -6.57
C SER A 120 -8.72 10.84 -7.60
N GLU A 121 -7.55 11.45 -7.72
CA GLU A 121 -6.53 11.00 -8.67
C GLU A 121 -6.01 9.60 -8.32
N THR A 122 -5.78 9.35 -7.03
CA THR A 122 -5.33 8.02 -6.59
C THR A 122 -6.37 6.96 -6.91
N LEU A 123 -7.64 7.22 -6.64
CA LEU A 123 -8.71 6.26 -6.95
C LEU A 123 -8.81 5.98 -8.45
N ASP A 124 -8.62 7.01 -9.28
CA ASP A 124 -8.64 6.84 -10.73
C ASP A 124 -7.50 5.92 -11.19
N GLU A 125 -6.30 6.12 -10.64
CA GLU A 125 -5.16 5.27 -10.96
C GLU A 125 -5.37 3.83 -10.48
N LEU A 126 -5.89 3.66 -9.27
CA LEU A 126 -6.17 2.33 -8.71
C LEU A 126 -7.22 1.58 -9.53
N ALA A 127 -8.22 2.29 -10.07
CA ALA A 127 -9.22 1.67 -10.92
C ALA A 127 -8.61 1.09 -12.21
N VAL A 128 -7.57 1.71 -12.72
CA VAL A 128 -6.83 1.21 -13.89
C VAL A 128 -5.96 0.01 -13.51
N LEU A 129 -5.26 0.09 -12.37
CA LEU A 129 -4.32 -0.95 -11.95
C LEU A 129 -5.01 -2.21 -11.42
N PHE A 130 -6.17 -2.04 -10.81
CA PHE A 130 -6.96 -3.14 -10.24
C PHE A 130 -8.38 -3.11 -10.84
N PRO A 131 -8.51 -3.43 -12.13
CA PRO A 131 -9.83 -3.43 -12.74
C PRO A 131 -10.72 -4.51 -12.11
N ASP A 132 -12.02 -4.24 -12.08
CA ASP A 132 -13.00 -5.19 -11.58
C ASP A 132 -12.97 -6.45 -12.45
N GLY A 133 -12.55 -7.50 -11.81
CA GLY A 133 -12.33 -8.74 -12.51
C GLY A 133 -13.52 -9.52 -12.79
#